data_9a789cac601439123aa393a97ff6d7c3
#
_entry.id   9a789cac601439123aa393a97ff6d7c3
#
_cell.length_a   1.000
_cell.length_b   1.000
_cell.length_c   1.000
_cell.angle_alpha   90.00
_cell.angle_beta   90.00
_cell.angle_gamma   90.00
#
_symmetry.space_group_name_H-M   'P 1'
#
loop_
_entity.id
_entity.type
_entity.pdbx_description
1 polymer ?
#
loop_
_entity_poly.entity_id
_entity_poly.type
_entity_poly.pdbx_seq_one_letter_code
_entity_poly.pdbx_strand_id
1 'polypeptide(L)'
;MIEEADFETFLYLSRNQGVIFVENKRTFKSLYKEEIKIADEIYPDDLNYLSKFLDGNIYRIEKLVGNFIKDITLIIENDKILNVDIGIKKKDHTQFLNQDYLKNDLIEVKDLFKASYQNQVIMHMLIINSDE
;
A
#
# COMPACT_ATOMS: atom_id res chain seq x y z
N MET A 1 -8.08 -27.42 8.50
CA MET A 1 -8.14 -26.03 8.97
C MET A 1 -6.82 -25.33 8.62
N ILE A 2 -6.90 -24.23 7.92
CA ILE A 2 -5.71 -23.43 7.56
C ILE A 2 -5.38 -22.50 8.73
N GLU A 3 -4.15 -22.57 9.23
CA GLU A 3 -3.73 -21.65 10.29
C GLU A 3 -3.62 -20.22 9.76
N GLU A 4 -3.90 -19.23 10.61
CA GLU A 4 -3.82 -17.82 10.26
C GLU A 4 -2.46 -17.42 9.65
N ALA A 5 -1.38 -18.05 10.09
CA ALA A 5 -0.05 -17.84 9.57
C ALA A 5 0.17 -18.34 8.13
N ASP A 6 -0.75 -19.14 7.61
CA ASP A 6 -0.58 -19.82 6.32
C ASP A 6 -1.24 -19.10 5.14
N PHE A 7 -2.03 -18.06 5.40
CA PHE A 7 -2.68 -17.30 4.33
C PHE A 7 -2.52 -15.80 4.51
N GLU A 8 -2.65 -15.09 3.41
CA GLU A 8 -2.62 -13.63 3.36
C GLU A 8 -3.73 -13.12 2.46
N THR A 9 -4.41 -12.06 2.92
CA THR A 9 -5.53 -11.47 2.20
C THR A 9 -5.12 -10.11 1.64
N PHE A 10 -5.41 -9.89 0.37
CA PHE A 10 -5.08 -8.68 -0.36
C PHE A 10 -6.35 -8.06 -0.94
N LEU A 11 -6.44 -6.75 -0.87
CA LEU A 11 -7.41 -5.96 -1.61
C LEU A 11 -6.67 -5.05 -2.57
N TYR A 12 -6.86 -5.28 -3.85
CA TYR A 12 -6.31 -4.46 -4.91
C TYR A 12 -7.39 -3.52 -5.43
N LEU A 13 -7.11 -2.23 -5.48
CA LEU A 13 -8.00 -1.21 -6.01
C LEU A 13 -7.32 -0.44 -7.13
N SER A 14 -7.95 -0.44 -8.28
CA SER A 14 -7.60 0.43 -9.40
C SER A 14 -8.77 1.36 -9.71
N ARG A 15 -8.60 2.21 -10.71
CA ARG A 15 -9.64 3.14 -11.13
C ARG A 15 -10.96 2.45 -11.50
N ASN A 16 -10.89 1.29 -12.13
CA ASN A 16 -12.04 0.60 -12.71
C ASN A 16 -12.35 -0.74 -12.06
N GLN A 17 -11.56 -1.16 -11.10
CA GLN A 17 -11.63 -2.52 -10.61
C GLN A 17 -11.23 -2.64 -9.15
N GLY A 18 -11.94 -3.47 -8.42
CA GLY A 18 -11.52 -3.97 -7.12
C GLY A 18 -11.34 -5.47 -7.18
N VAL A 19 -10.29 -5.99 -6.60
CA VAL A 19 -10.01 -7.42 -6.51
C VAL A 19 -9.65 -7.76 -5.08
N ILE A 20 -10.38 -8.72 -4.51
CA ILE A 20 -10.00 -9.32 -3.24
C ILE A 20 -9.48 -10.73 -3.51
N PHE A 21 -8.34 -11.06 -2.98
CA PHE A 21 -7.76 -12.39 -3.15
C PHE A 21 -7.03 -12.85 -1.91
N VAL A 22 -6.98 -14.16 -1.76
CA VAL A 22 -6.30 -14.83 -0.65
C VAL A 22 -5.30 -15.80 -1.24
N GLU A 23 -4.10 -15.76 -0.71
CA GLU A 23 -3.00 -16.57 -1.17
C GLU A 23 -2.41 -17.38 -0.01
N ASN A 24 -2.02 -18.61 -0.28
CA ASN A 24 -1.28 -19.39 0.68
C ASN A 24 0.17 -18.90 0.71
N LYS A 25 0.65 -18.50 1.88
CA LYS A 25 2.00 -17.95 2.06
C LYS A 25 3.14 -18.90 1.73
N ARG A 26 2.91 -20.20 1.87
CA ARG A 26 3.95 -21.22 1.66
C ARG A 26 4.02 -21.66 0.21
N THR A 27 2.86 -21.86 -0.40
CA THR A 27 2.78 -22.44 -1.76
C THR A 27 2.53 -21.38 -2.83
N PHE A 28 2.19 -20.15 -2.45
CA PHE A 28 1.80 -19.06 -3.34
C PHE A 28 0.61 -19.39 -4.24
N LYS A 29 -0.18 -20.37 -3.84
CA LYS A 29 -1.40 -20.72 -4.56
C LYS A 29 -2.55 -19.81 -4.15
N SER A 30 -3.32 -19.36 -5.12
CA SER A 30 -4.56 -18.63 -4.88
C SER A 30 -5.59 -19.54 -4.25
N LEU A 31 -6.12 -19.12 -3.10
CA LEU A 31 -7.18 -19.83 -2.38
C LEU A 31 -8.55 -19.23 -2.69
N TYR A 32 -8.60 -17.96 -3.01
CA TYR A 32 -9.84 -17.22 -3.26
C TYR A 32 -9.55 -15.98 -4.11
N LYS A 33 -10.47 -15.66 -5.02
CA LYS A 33 -10.39 -14.44 -5.81
C LYS A 33 -11.78 -14.01 -6.25
N GLU A 34 -12.13 -12.75 -5.98
CA GLU A 34 -13.34 -12.12 -6.49
C GLU A 34 -13.02 -10.72 -7.01
N GLU A 35 -13.68 -10.35 -8.07
CA GLU A 35 -13.51 -9.06 -8.74
C GLU A 35 -14.81 -8.29 -8.75
N ILE A 36 -14.68 -6.97 -8.67
CA ILE A 36 -15.78 -6.04 -8.84
C ILE A 36 -15.38 -4.92 -9.79
N LYS A 37 -16.25 -4.58 -10.71
CA LYS A 37 -16.04 -3.43 -11.57
C LYS A 37 -16.49 -2.17 -10.84
N ILE A 38 -15.63 -1.17 -10.84
CA ILE A 38 -15.92 0.15 -10.28
C ILE A 38 -16.23 1.07 -11.46
N ALA A 39 -17.43 1.66 -11.48
CA ALA A 39 -17.78 2.61 -12.51
C ALA A 39 -16.99 3.91 -12.34
N ASP A 40 -16.57 4.52 -13.46
CA ASP A 40 -15.79 5.77 -13.45
C ASP A 40 -16.46 6.93 -12.71
N GLU A 41 -17.78 6.88 -12.56
CA GLU A 41 -18.58 7.90 -11.90
C GLU A 41 -18.68 7.72 -10.38
N ILE A 42 -18.31 6.57 -9.87
CA ILE A 42 -18.30 6.28 -8.43
C ILE A 42 -16.94 6.69 -7.88
N TYR A 43 -16.76 7.98 -7.66
CA TYR A 43 -15.56 8.48 -7.02
C TYR A 43 -15.65 8.33 -5.50
N PRO A 44 -14.51 8.43 -4.77
CA PRO A 44 -14.28 7.78 -3.48
C PRO A 44 -15.26 8.10 -2.36
N ASP A 45 -16.27 8.87 -2.64
CA ASP A 45 -17.31 9.22 -1.65
C ASP A 45 -18.34 8.11 -1.47
N ASP A 46 -18.40 7.10 -2.36
CA ASP A 46 -19.30 5.98 -2.18
C ASP A 46 -18.57 4.72 -1.70
N LEU A 47 -18.04 4.82 -0.49
CA LEU A 47 -17.45 3.68 0.22
C LEU A 47 -18.50 2.58 0.52
N ASN A 48 -19.78 2.86 0.42
CA ASN A 48 -20.84 1.89 0.68
C ASN A 48 -20.79 0.70 -0.27
N TYR A 49 -20.51 0.94 -1.55
CA TYR A 49 -20.40 -0.12 -2.54
C TYR A 49 -19.21 -1.04 -2.24
N LEU A 50 -18.07 -0.44 -1.91
CA LEU A 50 -16.88 -1.18 -1.53
C LEU A 50 -17.07 -1.91 -0.20
N SER A 51 -17.74 -1.29 0.76
CA SER A 51 -18.05 -1.90 2.05
C SER A 51 -18.90 -3.16 1.89
N LYS A 52 -19.95 -3.12 1.08
CA LYS A 52 -20.78 -4.30 0.79
C LYS A 52 -20.00 -5.41 0.11
N PHE A 53 -19.15 -5.05 -0.85
CA PHE A 53 -18.27 -5.99 -1.51
C PHE A 53 -17.32 -6.67 -0.52
N LEU A 54 -16.69 -5.89 0.34
CA LEU A 54 -15.78 -6.41 1.36
C LEU A 54 -16.51 -7.32 2.36
N ASP A 55 -17.62 -6.88 2.90
CA ASP A 55 -18.38 -7.65 3.90
C ASP A 55 -18.77 -9.03 3.38
N GLY A 56 -19.30 -9.10 2.17
CA GLY A 56 -19.69 -10.36 1.55
C GLY A 56 -18.50 -11.28 1.28
N ASN A 57 -17.39 -10.73 0.82
CA ASN A 57 -16.21 -11.52 0.51
C ASN A 57 -15.45 -11.95 1.76
N ILE A 58 -15.31 -11.08 2.75
CA ILE A 58 -14.66 -11.41 4.02
C ILE A 58 -15.36 -12.61 4.68
N TYR A 59 -16.68 -12.60 4.72
CA TYR A 59 -17.43 -13.71 5.26
C TYR A 59 -17.15 -15.04 4.54
N ARG A 60 -17.12 -15.03 3.21
CA ARG A 60 -16.80 -16.22 2.40
C ARG A 60 -15.38 -16.70 2.62
N ILE A 61 -14.43 -15.77 2.71
CA ILE A 61 -13.03 -16.09 2.94
C ILE A 61 -12.86 -16.73 4.33
N GLU A 62 -13.44 -16.13 5.36
CA GLU A 62 -13.38 -16.65 6.72
C GLU A 62 -13.96 -18.05 6.83
N LYS A 63 -15.04 -18.34 6.13
CA LYS A 63 -15.59 -19.69 6.03
C LYS A 63 -14.62 -20.64 5.33
N LEU A 64 -13.96 -20.18 4.28
CA LEU A 64 -13.05 -21.02 3.50
C LEU A 64 -11.78 -21.36 4.28
N VAL A 65 -11.19 -20.37 4.93
CA VAL A 65 -9.93 -20.56 5.67
C VAL A 65 -10.14 -21.07 7.10
N GLY A 66 -11.35 -20.94 7.64
CA GLY A 66 -11.69 -21.39 8.99
C GLY A 66 -11.20 -20.46 10.11
N ASN A 67 -10.80 -19.25 9.78
CA ASN A 67 -10.32 -18.27 10.74
C ASN A 67 -10.84 -16.88 10.40
N PHE A 68 -10.93 -15.99 11.39
CA PHE A 68 -11.22 -14.59 11.15
C PHE A 68 -10.04 -13.87 10.49
N ILE A 69 -10.36 -12.99 9.57
CA ILE A 69 -9.36 -12.13 8.94
C ILE A 69 -9.06 -10.97 9.89
N LYS A 70 -7.80 -10.83 10.27
CA LYS A 70 -7.36 -9.70 11.11
C LYS A 70 -6.72 -8.59 10.31
N ASP A 71 -6.01 -8.95 9.25
CA ASP A 71 -5.24 -8.02 8.44
C ASP A 71 -5.55 -8.20 6.96
N ILE A 72 -5.64 -7.08 6.25
CA ILE A 72 -5.78 -7.05 4.80
C ILE A 72 -4.70 -6.11 4.27
N THR A 73 -3.91 -6.59 3.33
CA THR A 73 -2.95 -5.75 2.62
C THR A 73 -3.67 -5.02 1.49
N LEU A 74 -3.66 -3.70 1.56
CA LEU A 74 -4.28 -2.84 0.56
C LEU A 74 -3.26 -2.42 -0.48
N ILE A 75 -3.55 -2.72 -1.75
CA ILE A 75 -2.74 -2.30 -2.89
C ILE A 75 -3.58 -1.33 -3.71
N ILE A 76 -3.10 -0.10 -3.86
CA ILE A 76 -3.82 0.93 -4.61
C ILE A 76 -3.01 1.28 -5.86
N GLU A 77 -3.63 1.16 -7.01
CA GLU A 77 -3.14 1.67 -8.28
C GLU A 77 -3.93 2.91 -8.67
N ASN A 78 -3.24 4.02 -8.82
CA ASN A 78 -3.86 5.29 -9.17
C ASN A 78 -2.91 6.11 -10.04
N ASP A 79 -3.40 6.60 -11.17
CA ASP A 79 -2.64 7.45 -12.11
C ASP A 79 -2.20 8.78 -11.47
N LYS A 80 -2.84 9.19 -10.38
CA LYS A 80 -2.51 10.41 -9.65
C LYS A 80 -1.42 10.21 -8.61
N ILE A 81 -0.99 8.98 -8.38
CA ILE A 81 0.13 8.70 -7.48
C ILE A 81 1.43 8.95 -8.24
N LEU A 82 2.20 9.89 -7.73
CA LEU A 82 3.52 10.23 -8.25
C LEU A 82 4.59 9.65 -7.34
N ASN A 83 5.50 8.90 -7.91
CA ASN A 83 6.71 8.46 -7.23
C ASN A 83 7.89 9.31 -7.67
N VAL A 84 8.59 9.89 -6.73
CA VAL A 84 9.75 10.73 -6.98
C VAL A 84 10.93 10.22 -6.17
N ASP A 85 12.03 9.95 -6.84
CA ASP A 85 13.27 9.57 -6.20
C ASP A 85 14.16 10.80 -6.07
N ILE A 86 14.56 11.10 -4.84
CA ILE A 86 15.43 12.23 -4.54
C ILE A 86 16.69 11.73 -3.87
N GLY A 87 17.82 11.98 -4.48
CA GLY A 87 19.12 11.65 -3.92
C GLY A 87 19.77 12.88 -3.27
N ILE A 88 20.26 12.71 -2.06
CA ILE A 88 21.08 13.71 -1.38
C ILE A 88 22.45 13.10 -1.12
N LYS A 89 23.48 13.80 -1.59
CA LYS A 89 24.87 13.39 -1.35
C LYS A 89 25.46 14.24 -0.22
N LYS A 90 25.88 13.59 0.84
CA LYS A 90 26.56 14.24 1.96
C LYS A 90 28.07 14.00 1.89
N LYS A 91 28.84 15.03 2.26
CA LYS A 91 30.31 14.96 2.22
C LYS A 91 30.90 14.20 3.41
N ASP A 92 30.18 14.17 4.54
CA ASP A 92 30.66 13.54 5.75
C ASP A 92 29.84 12.30 6.07
N HIS A 93 30.41 11.14 5.78
CA HIS A 93 29.76 9.84 5.99
C HIS A 93 29.75 9.40 7.45
N THR A 94 30.56 9.98 8.32
CA THR A 94 30.65 9.58 9.73
C THR A 94 29.39 9.97 10.53
N GLN A 95 28.65 10.94 10.06
CA GLN A 95 27.45 11.47 10.72
C GLN A 95 26.17 10.83 10.21
N PHE A 96 26.27 9.92 9.29
CA PHE A 96 25.13 9.32 8.58
C PHE A 96 24.15 8.57 9.49
N LEU A 97 24.64 7.98 10.56
CA LEU A 97 23.85 7.20 11.51
C LEU A 97 23.23 8.02 12.63
N ASN A 98 23.46 9.32 12.67
CA ASN A 98 22.86 10.20 13.68
C ASN A 98 21.44 10.56 13.29
N GLN A 99 20.47 10.31 14.18
CA GLN A 99 19.06 10.61 13.95
C GLN A 99 18.79 12.08 13.65
N ASP A 100 19.54 12.99 14.25
CA ASP A 100 19.38 14.43 14.01
C ASP A 100 19.73 14.83 12.58
N TYR A 101 20.79 14.23 12.04
CA TYR A 101 21.17 14.47 10.65
C TYR A 101 20.17 13.86 9.68
N LEU A 102 19.67 12.68 9.96
CA LEU A 102 18.64 12.06 9.15
C LEU A 102 17.36 12.89 9.13
N LYS A 103 16.97 13.43 10.27
CA LYS A 103 15.81 14.31 10.37
C LYS A 103 15.99 15.59 9.53
N ASN A 104 17.16 16.19 9.57
CA ASN A 104 17.49 17.38 8.75
C ASN A 104 17.47 17.05 7.26
N ASP A 105 17.98 15.89 6.88
CA ASP A 105 17.97 15.42 5.49
C ASP A 105 16.55 15.20 4.98
N LEU A 106 15.68 14.64 5.82
CA LEU A 106 14.27 14.45 5.46
C LEU A 106 13.55 15.80 5.27
N ILE A 107 13.85 16.79 6.09
CA ILE A 107 13.30 18.13 5.95
C ILE A 107 13.80 18.76 4.63
N GLU A 108 15.07 18.62 4.31
CA GLU A 108 15.65 19.13 3.06
C GLU A 108 14.99 18.49 1.84
N VAL A 109 14.82 17.16 1.84
CA VAL A 109 14.13 16.44 0.76
C VAL A 109 12.69 16.92 0.62
N LYS A 110 12.00 17.09 1.72
CA LYS A 110 10.62 17.57 1.73
C LYS A 110 10.51 18.98 1.14
N ASP A 111 11.44 19.87 1.47
CA ASP A 111 11.46 21.22 0.94
C ASP A 111 11.77 21.23 -0.56
N LEU A 112 12.70 20.41 -1.01
CA LEU A 112 13.00 20.24 -2.43
C LEU A 112 11.80 19.72 -3.21
N PHE A 113 11.08 18.75 -2.67
CA PHE A 113 9.86 18.25 -3.27
C PHE A 113 8.79 19.34 -3.38
N LYS A 114 8.54 20.06 -2.32
CA LYS A 114 7.54 21.13 -2.30
C LYS A 114 7.86 22.26 -3.29
N ALA A 115 9.12 22.57 -3.47
CA ALA A 115 9.56 23.59 -4.43
C ALA A 115 9.27 23.18 -5.88
N SER A 116 9.38 21.88 -6.19
CA SER A 116 9.21 21.34 -7.54
C SER A 116 7.77 20.87 -7.83
N TYR A 117 7.04 20.45 -6.81
CA TYR A 117 5.70 19.86 -6.94
C TYR A 117 4.70 20.55 -6.02
N GLN A 118 4.39 21.81 -6.30
CA GLN A 118 3.58 22.65 -5.43
C GLN A 118 2.15 22.16 -5.20
N ASN A 119 1.59 21.44 -6.16
CA ASN A 119 0.22 20.94 -6.10
C ASN A 119 0.10 19.49 -5.58
N GLN A 120 1.19 18.92 -5.11
CA GLN A 120 1.25 17.54 -4.64
C GLN A 120 1.45 17.49 -3.12
N VAL A 121 0.92 16.45 -2.52
CA VAL A 121 1.07 16.17 -1.09
C VAL A 121 1.90 14.91 -0.91
N ILE A 122 2.88 14.96 -0.03
CA ILE A 122 3.66 13.78 0.32
C ILE A 122 2.82 12.87 1.22
N MET A 123 2.55 11.66 0.76
CA MET A 123 1.84 10.65 1.55
C MET A 123 2.80 9.73 2.30
N HIS A 124 3.87 9.33 1.65
CA HIS A 124 4.88 8.44 2.22
C HIS A 124 6.27 8.84 1.76
N MET A 125 7.23 8.70 2.66
CA MET A 125 8.65 8.84 2.37
C MET A 125 9.34 7.53 2.76
N LEU A 126 10.03 6.93 1.80
CA LEU A 126 10.82 5.72 2.02
C LEU A 126 12.30 6.05 1.87
N ILE A 127 13.07 5.73 2.89
CA ILE A 127 14.51 5.91 2.86
C ILE A 127 15.14 4.66 2.26
N ILE A 128 15.75 4.84 1.10
CA ILE A 128 16.53 3.81 0.46
C ILE A 128 17.99 4.14 0.69
N ASN A 129 18.63 3.36 1.52
CA ASN A 129 20.03 3.56 1.79
C ASN A 129 20.86 2.79 0.78
N SER A 130 21.54 3.52 -0.07
CA SER A 130 22.44 2.97 -1.08
C SER A 130 23.89 3.23 -0.71
N ASP A 131 24.25 2.97 0.52
CA ASP A 131 25.61 3.13 1.00
C ASP A 131 26.55 2.14 0.36
N GLU A 132 27.14 2.57 -0.65
CA GLU A 132 28.27 1.85 -1.22
C GLU A 132 29.28 2.80 -1.80
#